data_8b2e14872f015cc54c21b64e4effa81d
#
_entry.id   8b2e14872f015cc54c21b64e4effa81d
#
_cell.length_a   1.000
_cell.length_b   1.000
_cell.length_c   1.000
_cell.angle_alpha   90.00
_cell.angle_beta   90.00
_cell.angle_gamma   90.00
#
_symmetry.space_group_name_H-M   'P 1'
#
loop_
_entity.id
_entity.type
_entity.pdbx_description
1 polymer ?
#
loop_
_entity_poly.entity_id
_entity_poly.type
_entity_poly.pdbx_seq_one_letter_code
_entity_poly.pdbx_strand_id
1 'polypeptide(L)'
;MRGNYRKFCFSAVASLTAALMMSTAPLPAAAQQCDAEEGGASKTLDPRVGAEIQKLYELMQAEQYGEALTGFNNLIANRGDSMKAYDKSTVYELRGSVKVNMENFGGALQDFQTALDANGLPANRNNQLRYFIAQLNFQMERYQTAITGLNQWIQNARTCNVEVDSNAYYLLAAAYTQISPPNFRSAVQPAEAAISGMGEPRKGYFDLLNLVYSELNNNAKRTPLLERMVNLWPDERSYWTQLSGAYSVMGQDQDAFSVLEVAYRAGLVKGENELLTLIQYYSFFDNPYRGATLLEREMNANNIKRNQKNLILLSQLWSQAREHKKSIPILREAAGQSNNGELYYRLGMVLLADEQYAASQRALESAINRGGMESKDTGDAWLLLGTARFSQAGPEDTRIWARAREAFVNAQRFSNSRRRASDWITYIDAVVTAYWDGRKLEYQQNLDACKDDIARFERDQRIRDLQNREASAEEIEQQQARLGECKALEEAGPPSRNRSSAPDEEEAESAPEEATTEDDASANEQ
;
A
#
# COMPACT_ATOMS: atom_id res chain seq x y z
N MET A 1 7.80 -8.95 -15.41
CA MET A 1 6.57 -9.60 -15.89
C MET A 1 6.70 -10.43 -17.20
N ARG A 2 7.81 -10.34 -17.92
CA ARG A 2 8.01 -11.08 -19.20
C ARG A 2 8.20 -12.61 -19.10
N GLY A 3 8.43 -13.16 -17.90
CA GLY A 3 8.81 -14.57 -17.75
C GLY A 3 7.68 -15.59 -17.57
N ASN A 4 6.47 -15.18 -17.17
CA ASN A 4 5.41 -16.13 -16.76
C ASN A 4 4.42 -16.51 -17.86
N TYR A 5 4.39 -15.83 -19.00
CA TYR A 5 3.48 -16.15 -20.10
C TYR A 5 3.87 -17.40 -20.89
N ARG A 6 5.14 -17.83 -20.82
CA ARG A 6 5.61 -19.09 -21.46
C ARG A 6 4.89 -20.33 -20.96
N LYS A 7 4.45 -20.37 -19.70
CA LYS A 7 3.80 -21.57 -19.12
C LYS A 7 2.31 -21.71 -19.42
N PHE A 8 1.63 -20.63 -19.77
CA PHE A 8 0.18 -20.65 -20.04
C PHE A 8 -0.18 -21.14 -21.45
N CYS A 9 0.72 -21.06 -22.43
CA CYS A 9 0.47 -21.53 -23.78
C CYS A 9 0.48 -23.07 -23.92
N PHE A 10 1.05 -23.81 -22.95
CA PHE A 10 1.15 -25.27 -23.02
C PHE A 10 -0.20 -26.01 -22.97
N SER A 11 -1.20 -25.44 -22.30
CA SER A 11 -2.53 -26.07 -22.21
C SER A 11 -3.37 -26.01 -23.48
N ALA A 12 -3.07 -25.08 -24.39
CA ALA A 12 -3.84 -24.93 -25.64
C ALA A 12 -3.44 -25.94 -26.72
N VAL A 13 -2.23 -26.51 -26.63
CA VAL A 13 -1.73 -27.48 -27.63
C VAL A 13 -2.21 -28.91 -27.38
N ALA A 14 -2.50 -29.25 -26.11
CA ALA A 14 -3.06 -30.57 -25.76
C ALA A 14 -4.47 -30.83 -26.38
N SER A 15 -5.16 -29.78 -26.81
CA SER A 15 -6.47 -29.86 -27.44
C SER A 15 -6.40 -30.17 -28.96
N LEU A 16 -5.20 -30.18 -29.57
CA LEU A 16 -5.06 -30.42 -31.01
C LEU A 16 -5.35 -31.87 -31.41
N THR A 17 -5.25 -32.82 -30.51
CA THR A 17 -5.41 -34.24 -30.78
C THR A 17 -6.88 -34.69 -30.87
N ALA A 18 -7.82 -33.96 -30.27
CA ALA A 18 -9.22 -34.35 -30.23
C ALA A 18 -10.06 -33.86 -31.45
N ALA A 19 -9.55 -32.89 -32.21
CA ALA A 19 -10.33 -32.26 -33.30
C ALA A 19 -10.23 -32.98 -34.67
N LEU A 20 -9.41 -34.02 -34.77
CA LEU A 20 -9.29 -34.83 -35.99
C LEU A 20 -10.32 -35.96 -36.08
N MET A 21 -11.19 -36.12 -35.08
CA MET A 21 -12.32 -37.07 -35.18
C MET A 21 -13.29 -36.58 -36.23
N MET A 22 -13.49 -37.41 -37.26
CA MET A 22 -14.51 -37.21 -38.27
C MET A 22 -15.88 -37.02 -37.63
N SER A 23 -16.32 -35.79 -37.41
CA SER A 23 -17.70 -35.51 -37.10
C SER A 23 -18.50 -35.70 -38.41
N THR A 24 -19.32 -36.71 -38.47
CA THR A 24 -20.36 -36.90 -39.50
C THR A 24 -21.56 -35.97 -39.26
N ALA A 25 -21.38 -34.90 -38.51
CA ALA A 25 -22.42 -33.89 -38.38
C ALA A 25 -22.63 -33.16 -39.72
N PRO A 26 -23.88 -32.92 -40.16
CA PRO A 26 -24.13 -32.15 -41.35
C PRO A 26 -23.53 -30.76 -41.21
N LEU A 27 -22.65 -30.39 -42.14
CA LEU A 27 -22.03 -29.05 -42.19
C LEU A 27 -23.14 -27.99 -42.30
N PRO A 28 -23.04 -26.87 -41.59
CA PRO A 28 -23.97 -25.76 -41.77
C PRO A 28 -23.94 -25.30 -43.24
N ALA A 29 -25.10 -24.90 -43.79
CA ALA A 29 -25.29 -24.57 -45.21
C ALA A 29 -24.26 -23.55 -45.77
N ALA A 30 -23.70 -22.69 -44.94
CA ALA A 30 -22.67 -21.73 -45.32
C ALA A 30 -21.30 -22.36 -45.64
N ALA A 31 -20.95 -23.48 -44.99
CA ALA A 31 -19.69 -24.20 -45.28
C ALA A 31 -19.78 -24.93 -46.64
N GLN A 32 -20.99 -25.33 -47.09
CA GLN A 32 -21.25 -25.93 -48.40
C GLN A 32 -21.04 -24.92 -49.53
N GLN A 33 -21.22 -23.63 -49.30
CA GLN A 33 -21.10 -22.60 -50.33
C GLN A 33 -19.65 -22.35 -50.78
N CYS A 34 -18.68 -22.44 -49.84
CA CYS A 34 -17.25 -22.34 -50.16
C CYS A 34 -16.68 -23.63 -50.78
N ASP A 35 -17.28 -24.79 -50.49
CA ASP A 35 -16.91 -26.05 -51.12
C ASP A 35 -17.50 -26.18 -52.55
N ALA A 36 -18.56 -25.45 -52.85
CA ALA A 36 -19.23 -25.49 -54.15
C ALA A 36 -18.49 -24.71 -55.26
N GLU A 37 -17.65 -23.75 -54.93
CA GLU A 37 -16.85 -22.98 -55.91
C GLU A 37 -15.59 -23.70 -56.39
N GLU A 38 -15.13 -24.75 -55.71
CA GLU A 38 -14.02 -25.60 -56.17
C GLU A 38 -14.59 -26.81 -56.93
N GLY A 39 -14.71 -26.67 -58.22
CA GLY A 39 -15.32 -27.63 -59.13
C GLY A 39 -14.99 -29.11 -58.92
N GLY A 40 -15.96 -29.83 -58.53
CA GLY A 40 -16.42 -31.22 -58.71
C GLY A 40 -15.48 -32.34 -59.09
N ALA A 41 -14.25 -32.44 -58.67
CA ALA A 41 -13.53 -33.72 -58.72
C ALA A 41 -13.90 -34.56 -57.49
N SER A 42 -14.37 -35.80 -57.72
CA SER A 42 -14.63 -36.77 -56.63
C SER A 42 -13.38 -36.92 -55.74
N LYS A 43 -13.46 -36.42 -54.46
CA LYS A 43 -12.36 -36.45 -53.50
C LYS A 43 -12.34 -37.81 -52.78
N THR A 44 -12.06 -38.87 -53.57
CA THR A 44 -11.93 -40.25 -53.11
C THR A 44 -10.45 -40.68 -53.15
N LEU A 45 -9.98 -41.29 -52.09
CA LEU A 45 -8.65 -41.88 -52.04
C LEU A 45 -8.50 -43.02 -53.07
N ASP A 46 -7.32 -43.14 -53.67
CA ASP A 46 -6.95 -44.38 -54.33
C ASP A 46 -7.14 -45.56 -53.38
N PRO A 47 -7.82 -46.65 -53.75
CA PRO A 47 -8.13 -47.77 -52.86
C PRO A 47 -6.88 -48.36 -52.14
N ARG A 48 -5.72 -48.34 -52.79
CA ARG A 48 -4.47 -48.87 -52.25
C ARG A 48 -3.87 -47.91 -51.26
N VAL A 49 -3.95 -46.59 -51.49
CA VAL A 49 -3.51 -45.54 -50.56
C VAL A 49 -4.44 -45.51 -49.35
N GLY A 50 -5.75 -45.60 -49.57
CA GLY A 50 -6.75 -45.64 -48.49
C GLY A 50 -6.56 -46.84 -47.54
N ALA A 51 -6.26 -48.02 -48.06
CA ALA A 51 -6.01 -49.22 -47.25
C ALA A 51 -4.76 -49.06 -46.37
N GLU A 52 -3.71 -48.42 -46.87
CA GLU A 52 -2.50 -48.14 -46.07
C GLU A 52 -2.77 -47.04 -45.03
N ILE A 53 -3.45 -45.96 -45.39
CA ILE A 53 -3.85 -44.89 -44.46
C ILE A 53 -4.66 -45.46 -43.30
N GLN A 54 -5.58 -46.39 -43.53
CA GLN A 54 -6.39 -47.00 -42.48
C GLN A 54 -5.53 -47.71 -41.42
N LYS A 55 -4.54 -48.51 -41.87
CA LYS A 55 -3.60 -49.16 -40.94
C LYS A 55 -2.78 -48.15 -40.15
N LEU A 56 -2.30 -47.09 -40.80
CA LEU A 56 -1.50 -46.05 -40.14
C LEU A 56 -2.36 -45.23 -39.17
N TYR A 57 -3.65 -45.06 -39.45
CA TYR A 57 -4.59 -44.40 -38.56
C TYR A 57 -4.84 -45.22 -37.27
N GLU A 58 -4.91 -46.56 -37.37
CA GLU A 58 -4.99 -47.44 -36.20
C GLU A 58 -3.73 -47.32 -35.31
N LEU A 59 -2.55 -47.19 -35.92
CA LEU A 59 -1.32 -46.90 -35.16
C LEU A 59 -1.35 -45.52 -34.48
N MET A 60 -1.89 -44.51 -35.15
CA MET A 60 -2.07 -43.19 -34.56
C MET A 60 -3.04 -43.22 -33.38
N GLN A 61 -4.14 -43.97 -33.48
CA GLN A 61 -5.09 -44.14 -32.36
C GLN A 61 -4.48 -44.91 -31.18
N ALA A 62 -3.57 -45.84 -31.48
CA ALA A 62 -2.81 -46.56 -30.45
C ALA A 62 -1.60 -45.78 -29.90
N GLU A 63 -1.46 -44.50 -30.28
CA GLU A 63 -0.36 -43.60 -29.91
C GLU A 63 1.04 -44.11 -30.34
N GLN A 64 1.08 -45.06 -31.27
CA GLN A 64 2.31 -45.64 -31.84
C GLN A 64 2.88 -44.72 -32.95
N TYR A 65 3.14 -43.46 -32.59
CA TYR A 65 3.52 -42.42 -33.55
C TYR A 65 4.82 -42.70 -34.31
N GLY A 66 5.80 -43.41 -33.71
CA GLY A 66 7.05 -43.79 -34.36
C GLY A 66 6.83 -44.78 -35.53
N GLU A 67 5.95 -45.76 -35.31
CA GLU A 67 5.59 -46.75 -36.32
C GLU A 67 4.74 -46.12 -37.41
N ALA A 68 3.75 -45.28 -37.02
CA ALA A 68 2.94 -44.52 -37.94
C ALA A 68 3.79 -43.63 -38.86
N LEU A 69 4.76 -42.91 -38.31
CA LEU A 69 5.70 -42.07 -39.08
C LEU A 69 6.50 -42.86 -40.08
N THR A 70 7.01 -44.02 -39.66
CA THR A 70 7.75 -44.93 -40.54
C THR A 70 6.87 -45.42 -41.68
N GLY A 71 5.64 -45.82 -41.36
CA GLY A 71 4.65 -46.25 -42.38
C GLY A 71 4.30 -45.16 -43.39
N PHE A 72 4.08 -43.92 -42.92
CA PHE A 72 3.84 -42.77 -43.83
C PHE A 72 5.05 -42.48 -44.71
N ASN A 73 6.27 -42.57 -44.18
CA ASN A 73 7.50 -42.38 -44.95
C ASN A 73 7.64 -43.45 -46.05
N ASN A 74 7.36 -44.70 -45.72
CA ASN A 74 7.35 -45.81 -46.72
C ASN A 74 6.29 -45.64 -47.79
N LEU A 75 5.08 -45.20 -47.42
CA LEU A 75 4.01 -44.94 -48.35
C LEU A 75 4.40 -43.81 -49.33
N ILE A 76 5.02 -42.73 -48.85
CA ILE A 76 5.51 -41.63 -49.67
C ILE A 76 6.67 -42.08 -50.57
N ALA A 77 7.62 -42.83 -50.07
CA ALA A 77 8.75 -43.35 -50.84
C ALA A 77 8.32 -44.25 -51.97
N ASN A 78 7.33 -45.12 -51.72
CA ASN A 78 6.89 -46.12 -52.69
C ASN A 78 5.86 -45.61 -53.73
N ARG A 79 5.09 -44.55 -53.39
CA ARG A 79 3.95 -44.09 -54.21
C ARG A 79 3.87 -42.57 -54.39
N GLY A 80 4.73 -41.77 -53.77
CA GLY A 80 4.63 -40.30 -53.73
C GLY A 80 4.43 -39.68 -55.11
N ASP A 81 5.19 -40.12 -56.11
CA ASP A 81 5.14 -39.61 -57.49
C ASP A 81 3.83 -40.01 -58.23
N SER A 82 3.19 -41.07 -57.80
CA SER A 82 1.94 -41.57 -58.45
C SER A 82 0.66 -41.12 -57.74
N MET A 83 0.80 -40.46 -56.56
CA MET A 83 -0.34 -39.96 -55.81
C MET A 83 -1.05 -38.83 -56.53
N LYS A 84 -2.37 -38.91 -56.56
CA LYS A 84 -3.22 -37.78 -56.97
C LYS A 84 -3.19 -36.68 -55.92
N ALA A 85 -3.58 -35.50 -56.29
CA ALA A 85 -3.60 -34.33 -55.41
C ALA A 85 -4.29 -34.62 -54.08
N TYR A 86 -5.44 -35.29 -54.07
CA TYR A 86 -6.18 -35.63 -52.85
C TYR A 86 -5.44 -36.63 -51.96
N ASP A 87 -4.89 -37.69 -52.54
CA ASP A 87 -4.09 -38.68 -51.81
C ASP A 87 -2.87 -38.04 -51.19
N LYS A 88 -2.14 -37.22 -51.98
CA LYS A 88 -0.95 -36.53 -51.55
C LYS A 88 -1.26 -35.59 -50.40
N SER A 89 -2.26 -34.71 -50.54
CA SER A 89 -2.66 -33.79 -49.48
C SER A 89 -3.03 -34.50 -48.19
N THR A 90 -3.82 -35.60 -48.29
CA THR A 90 -4.25 -36.39 -47.12
C THR A 90 -3.08 -37.06 -46.40
N VAL A 91 -2.17 -37.71 -47.19
CA VAL A 91 -1.00 -38.39 -46.61
C VAL A 91 -0.08 -37.42 -45.88
N TYR A 92 0.21 -36.24 -46.45
CA TYR A 92 1.06 -35.24 -45.82
C TYR A 92 0.36 -34.57 -44.65
N GLU A 93 -0.95 -34.33 -44.70
CA GLU A 93 -1.71 -33.82 -43.54
C GLU A 93 -1.65 -34.78 -42.36
N LEU A 94 -1.86 -36.09 -42.57
CA LEU A 94 -1.81 -37.09 -41.51
C LEU A 94 -0.40 -37.27 -40.97
N ARG A 95 0.63 -37.31 -41.84
CA ARG A 95 2.02 -37.38 -41.40
C ARG A 95 2.42 -36.13 -40.60
N GLY A 96 1.97 -34.95 -41.02
CA GLY A 96 2.14 -33.71 -40.29
C GLY A 96 1.53 -33.80 -38.87
N SER A 97 0.32 -34.38 -38.78
CA SER A 97 -0.35 -34.60 -37.49
C SER A 97 0.43 -35.57 -36.58
N VAL A 98 0.99 -36.65 -37.14
CA VAL A 98 1.90 -37.55 -36.38
C VAL A 98 3.11 -36.79 -35.85
N LYS A 99 3.73 -35.94 -36.68
CA LYS A 99 4.90 -35.16 -36.30
C LYS A 99 4.56 -34.11 -35.21
N VAL A 100 3.34 -33.54 -35.18
CA VAL A 100 2.86 -32.67 -34.10
C VAL A 100 2.83 -33.44 -32.79
N ASN A 101 2.25 -34.65 -32.77
CA ASN A 101 2.20 -35.48 -31.56
C ASN A 101 3.60 -35.90 -31.06
N MET A 102 4.58 -35.95 -31.98
CA MET A 102 6.00 -36.20 -31.64
C MET A 102 6.78 -34.90 -31.34
N GLU A 103 6.11 -33.76 -31.20
CA GLU A 103 6.71 -32.43 -30.99
C GLU A 103 7.70 -31.98 -32.07
N ASN A 104 7.70 -32.66 -33.23
CA ASN A 104 8.47 -32.28 -34.41
C ASN A 104 7.73 -31.20 -35.22
N PHE A 105 7.60 -30.00 -34.63
CA PHE A 105 6.83 -28.89 -35.21
C PHE A 105 7.38 -28.42 -36.57
N GLY A 106 8.71 -28.41 -36.73
CA GLY A 106 9.35 -28.02 -37.97
C GLY A 106 9.02 -28.98 -39.12
N GLY A 107 9.08 -30.27 -38.85
CA GLY A 107 8.69 -31.31 -39.82
C GLY A 107 7.20 -31.32 -40.10
N ALA A 108 6.36 -31.08 -39.12
CA ALA A 108 4.91 -30.96 -39.27
C ALA A 108 4.54 -29.78 -40.17
N LEU A 109 5.18 -28.61 -39.93
CA LEU A 109 4.97 -27.39 -40.73
C LEU A 109 5.27 -27.65 -42.22
N GLN A 110 6.37 -28.36 -42.52
CA GLN A 110 6.74 -28.71 -43.89
C GLN A 110 5.71 -29.62 -44.53
N ASP A 111 5.22 -30.63 -43.80
CA ASP A 111 4.21 -31.55 -44.30
C ASP A 111 2.88 -30.86 -44.55
N PHE A 112 2.41 -30.02 -43.64
CA PHE A 112 1.17 -29.27 -43.82
C PHE A 112 1.27 -28.28 -44.98
N GLN A 113 2.42 -27.66 -45.21
CA GLN A 113 2.64 -26.82 -46.38
C GLN A 113 2.59 -27.64 -47.67
N THR A 114 3.23 -28.82 -47.70
CA THR A 114 3.17 -29.73 -48.83
C THR A 114 1.75 -30.20 -49.12
N ALA A 115 0.95 -30.46 -48.09
CA ALA A 115 -0.45 -30.81 -48.22
C ALA A 115 -1.29 -29.69 -48.86
N LEU A 116 -1.06 -28.44 -48.44
CA LEU A 116 -1.70 -27.25 -49.04
C LEU A 116 -1.30 -27.05 -50.51
N ASP A 117 0.02 -27.15 -50.79
CA ASP A 117 0.57 -26.95 -52.13
C ASP A 117 0.05 -27.98 -53.12
N ALA A 118 -0.24 -29.20 -52.66
CA ALA A 118 -0.88 -30.24 -53.49
C ALA A 118 -2.36 -29.92 -53.83
N ASN A 119 -3.00 -29.03 -53.09
CA ASN A 119 -4.34 -28.48 -53.31
C ASN A 119 -5.42 -29.55 -53.60
N GLY A 120 -5.35 -30.69 -52.89
CA GLY A 120 -6.28 -31.80 -53.08
C GLY A 120 -7.44 -31.86 -52.10
N LEU A 121 -7.28 -31.24 -50.91
CA LEU A 121 -8.30 -31.27 -49.87
C LEU A 121 -9.50 -30.35 -50.17
N PRO A 122 -10.68 -30.61 -49.58
CA PRO A 122 -11.78 -29.67 -49.57
C PRO A 122 -11.40 -28.31 -49.02
N ALA A 123 -12.09 -27.25 -49.45
CA ALA A 123 -11.78 -25.87 -49.06
C ALA A 123 -11.79 -25.67 -47.53
N ASN A 124 -12.77 -26.27 -46.82
CA ASN A 124 -12.85 -26.24 -45.38
C ASN A 124 -11.63 -26.89 -44.69
N ARG A 125 -11.12 -28.02 -45.22
CA ARG A 125 -9.93 -28.71 -44.73
C ARG A 125 -8.66 -27.91 -45.02
N ASN A 126 -8.52 -27.34 -46.20
CA ASN A 126 -7.43 -26.44 -46.54
C ASN A 126 -7.40 -25.24 -45.62
N ASN A 127 -8.56 -24.67 -45.29
CA ASN A 127 -8.64 -23.54 -44.35
C ASN A 127 -8.27 -23.96 -42.94
N GLN A 128 -8.71 -25.13 -42.47
CA GLN A 128 -8.30 -25.67 -41.16
C GLN A 128 -6.78 -25.91 -41.09
N LEU A 129 -6.20 -26.41 -42.18
CA LEU A 129 -4.77 -26.65 -42.27
C LEU A 129 -3.95 -25.34 -42.21
N ARG A 130 -4.45 -24.25 -42.82
CA ARG A 130 -3.87 -22.91 -42.68
C ARG A 130 -3.88 -22.44 -41.23
N TYR A 131 -4.94 -22.73 -40.48
CA TYR A 131 -5.02 -22.43 -39.07
C TYR A 131 -3.97 -23.19 -38.25
N PHE A 132 -3.81 -24.51 -38.50
CA PHE A 132 -2.76 -25.30 -37.83
C PHE A 132 -1.36 -24.79 -38.15
N ILE A 133 -1.08 -24.41 -39.38
CA ILE A 133 0.20 -23.79 -39.77
C ILE A 133 0.42 -22.51 -39.01
N ALA A 134 -0.59 -21.67 -38.83
CA ALA A 134 -0.47 -20.43 -38.07
C ALA A 134 -0.22 -20.69 -36.56
N GLN A 135 -0.89 -21.69 -35.98
CA GLN A 135 -0.65 -22.16 -34.60
C GLN A 135 0.77 -22.70 -34.42
N LEU A 136 1.28 -23.52 -35.35
CA LEU A 136 2.65 -24.02 -35.31
C LEU A 136 3.67 -22.88 -35.41
N ASN A 137 3.44 -21.91 -36.27
CA ASN A 137 4.32 -20.75 -36.35
C ASN A 137 4.32 -19.95 -35.02
N PHE A 138 3.16 -19.82 -34.38
CA PHE A 138 3.08 -19.20 -33.04
C PHE A 138 3.88 -20.00 -32.02
N GLN A 139 3.72 -21.33 -31.98
CA GLN A 139 4.44 -22.23 -31.07
C GLN A 139 5.95 -22.19 -31.28
N MET A 140 6.38 -22.02 -32.55
CA MET A 140 7.79 -21.89 -32.93
C MET A 140 8.34 -20.45 -32.74
N GLU A 141 7.60 -19.58 -32.06
CA GLU A 141 7.95 -18.17 -31.80
C GLU A 141 8.08 -17.33 -33.10
N ARG A 142 7.56 -17.83 -34.24
CA ARG A 142 7.53 -17.12 -35.54
C ARG A 142 6.30 -16.21 -35.60
N TYR A 143 6.20 -15.28 -34.64
CA TYR A 143 4.98 -14.50 -34.38
C TYR A 143 4.52 -13.68 -35.60
N GLN A 144 5.44 -13.09 -36.34
CA GLN A 144 5.06 -12.30 -37.53
C GLN A 144 4.40 -13.18 -38.61
N THR A 145 4.92 -14.40 -38.83
CA THR A 145 4.32 -15.37 -39.75
C THR A 145 2.97 -15.87 -39.23
N ALA A 146 2.86 -16.13 -37.93
CA ALA A 146 1.61 -16.50 -37.30
C ALA A 146 0.55 -15.40 -37.45
N ILE A 147 0.88 -14.11 -37.25
CA ILE A 147 -0.01 -12.96 -37.46
C ILE A 147 -0.55 -12.96 -38.92
N THR A 148 0.34 -13.11 -39.89
CA THR A 148 -0.04 -13.14 -41.32
C THR A 148 -0.99 -14.29 -41.58
N GLY A 149 -0.67 -15.51 -41.13
CA GLY A 149 -1.48 -16.70 -41.31
C GLY A 149 -2.85 -16.61 -40.63
N LEU A 150 -2.88 -16.12 -39.36
CA LEU A 150 -4.13 -15.95 -38.62
C LEU A 150 -5.03 -14.90 -39.26
N ASN A 151 -4.50 -13.75 -39.67
CA ASN A 151 -5.29 -12.73 -40.35
C ASN A 151 -5.89 -13.27 -41.66
N GLN A 152 -5.11 -13.99 -42.46
CA GLN A 152 -5.59 -14.60 -43.71
C GLN A 152 -6.66 -15.66 -43.41
N TRP A 153 -6.45 -16.50 -42.42
CA TRP A 153 -7.44 -17.52 -42.03
C TRP A 153 -8.75 -16.88 -41.56
N ILE A 154 -8.70 -15.86 -40.69
CA ILE A 154 -9.86 -15.12 -40.19
C ILE A 154 -10.63 -14.47 -41.36
N GLN A 155 -9.91 -13.89 -42.32
CA GLN A 155 -10.53 -13.29 -43.51
C GLN A 155 -11.25 -14.35 -44.36
N ASN A 156 -10.60 -15.48 -44.61
CA ASN A 156 -11.18 -16.58 -45.36
C ASN A 156 -12.42 -17.16 -44.65
N ALA A 157 -12.33 -17.38 -43.32
CA ALA A 157 -13.47 -17.86 -42.53
C ALA A 157 -14.68 -16.92 -42.65
N ARG A 158 -14.46 -15.61 -42.57
CA ARG A 158 -15.52 -14.59 -42.72
C ARG A 158 -16.12 -14.61 -44.14
N THR A 159 -15.29 -14.73 -45.17
CA THR A 159 -15.75 -14.81 -46.58
C THR A 159 -16.61 -16.04 -46.81
N CYS A 160 -16.26 -17.15 -46.16
CA CYS A 160 -17.01 -18.40 -46.23
C CYS A 160 -18.15 -18.48 -45.18
N ASN A 161 -18.45 -17.41 -44.50
CA ASN A 161 -19.46 -17.33 -43.43
C ASN A 161 -19.29 -18.42 -42.34
N VAL A 162 -18.03 -18.79 -42.07
CA VAL A 162 -17.65 -19.72 -41.04
C VAL A 162 -17.37 -18.92 -39.76
N GLU A 163 -17.90 -19.39 -38.63
CA GLU A 163 -17.64 -18.76 -37.34
C GLU A 163 -16.15 -18.83 -36.97
N VAL A 164 -15.59 -17.70 -36.60
CA VAL A 164 -14.19 -17.62 -36.20
C VAL A 164 -14.07 -17.96 -34.71
N ASP A 165 -13.35 -19.04 -34.42
CA ASP A 165 -13.09 -19.47 -33.06
C ASP A 165 -12.40 -18.36 -32.25
N SER A 166 -12.89 -18.12 -31.04
CA SER A 166 -12.32 -17.16 -30.08
C SER A 166 -10.82 -17.40 -29.78
N ASN A 167 -10.36 -18.67 -29.88
CA ASN A 167 -8.95 -19.00 -29.72
C ASN A 167 -8.08 -18.44 -30.86
N ALA A 168 -8.58 -18.33 -32.06
CA ALA A 168 -7.84 -17.72 -33.17
C ALA A 168 -7.61 -16.22 -32.91
N TYR A 169 -8.62 -15.54 -32.41
CA TYR A 169 -8.48 -14.14 -31.99
C TYR A 169 -7.53 -13.98 -30.80
N TYR A 170 -7.59 -14.89 -29.81
CA TYR A 170 -6.66 -14.91 -28.72
C TYR A 170 -5.20 -15.07 -29.17
N LEU A 171 -4.93 -16.04 -30.04
CA LEU A 171 -3.59 -16.28 -30.58
C LEU A 171 -3.10 -15.08 -31.41
N LEU A 172 -3.98 -14.45 -32.20
CA LEU A 172 -3.63 -13.25 -32.96
C LEU A 172 -3.26 -12.09 -32.04
N ALA A 173 -4.05 -11.85 -31.01
CA ALA A 173 -3.76 -10.83 -30.01
C ALA A 173 -2.44 -11.12 -29.28
N ALA A 174 -2.26 -12.36 -28.83
CA ALA A 174 -1.04 -12.80 -28.18
C ALA A 174 0.20 -12.64 -29.08
N ALA A 175 0.09 -13.00 -30.37
CA ALA A 175 1.19 -12.82 -31.32
C ALA A 175 1.59 -11.34 -31.46
N TYR A 176 0.63 -10.42 -31.53
CA TYR A 176 0.92 -8.98 -31.56
C TYR A 176 1.65 -8.48 -30.31
N THR A 177 1.43 -9.11 -29.16
CA THR A 177 2.17 -8.72 -27.92
C THR A 177 3.59 -9.29 -27.85
N GLN A 178 3.90 -10.32 -28.68
CA GLN A 178 5.18 -11.04 -28.66
C GLN A 178 6.16 -10.61 -29.76
N ILE A 179 5.71 -9.94 -30.81
CA ILE A 179 6.64 -9.39 -31.83
C ILE A 179 7.57 -8.33 -31.23
N SER A 180 8.68 -8.06 -31.90
CA SER A 180 9.63 -7.05 -31.48
C SER A 180 9.71 -5.93 -32.52
N PRO A 181 9.34 -4.66 -32.17
CA PRO A 181 8.70 -4.25 -30.90
C PRO A 181 7.25 -4.75 -30.78
N PRO A 182 6.70 -4.88 -29.54
CA PRO A 182 5.31 -5.28 -29.35
C PRO A 182 4.32 -4.28 -29.97
N ASN A 183 3.25 -4.80 -30.57
CA ASN A 183 2.20 -3.97 -31.13
C ASN A 183 0.88 -4.12 -30.35
N PHE A 184 0.84 -3.52 -29.15
CA PHE A 184 -0.35 -3.58 -28.28
C PHE A 184 -1.59 -2.93 -28.93
N ARG A 185 -1.41 -1.91 -29.78
CA ARG A 185 -2.54 -1.25 -30.47
C ARG A 185 -3.27 -2.22 -31.40
N SER A 186 -2.54 -3.00 -32.17
CA SER A 186 -3.12 -4.02 -33.07
C SER A 186 -3.67 -5.22 -32.31
N ALA A 187 -3.22 -5.47 -31.07
CA ALA A 187 -3.74 -6.55 -30.23
C ALA A 187 -5.13 -6.26 -29.64
N VAL A 188 -5.57 -4.99 -29.57
CA VAL A 188 -6.83 -4.61 -28.88
C VAL A 188 -8.03 -5.33 -29.48
N GLN A 189 -8.27 -5.12 -30.77
CA GLN A 189 -9.46 -5.64 -31.42
C GLN A 189 -9.53 -7.17 -31.39
N PRO A 190 -8.45 -7.92 -31.68
CA PRO A 190 -8.46 -9.37 -31.53
C PRO A 190 -8.68 -9.82 -30.06
N ALA A 191 -8.08 -9.16 -29.07
CA ALA A 191 -8.27 -9.53 -27.67
C ALA A 191 -9.72 -9.30 -27.20
N GLU A 192 -10.35 -8.19 -27.60
CA GLU A 192 -11.77 -7.93 -27.36
C GLU A 192 -12.66 -8.98 -28.05
N ALA A 193 -12.34 -9.34 -29.30
CA ALA A 193 -13.07 -10.35 -30.05
C ALA A 193 -12.96 -11.75 -29.42
N ALA A 194 -11.79 -12.11 -28.89
CA ALA A 194 -11.60 -13.38 -28.21
C ALA A 194 -12.52 -13.51 -26.97
N ILE A 195 -12.70 -12.42 -26.20
CA ILE A 195 -13.61 -12.41 -25.05
C ILE A 195 -15.07 -12.40 -25.47
N SER A 196 -15.41 -11.70 -26.55
CA SER A 196 -16.79 -11.60 -27.04
C SER A 196 -17.32 -12.91 -27.63
N GLY A 197 -16.44 -13.67 -28.27
CA GLY A 197 -16.81 -14.91 -28.96
C GLY A 197 -16.70 -16.19 -28.13
N MET A 198 -16.25 -16.09 -26.84
CA MET A 198 -16.13 -17.27 -25.99
C MET A 198 -17.45 -17.63 -25.32
N GLY A 199 -17.74 -18.93 -25.20
CA GLY A 199 -18.89 -19.43 -24.43
C GLY A 199 -18.69 -19.27 -22.93
N GLU A 200 -17.63 -19.85 -22.38
CA GLU A 200 -17.28 -19.75 -20.96
C GLU A 200 -16.08 -18.83 -20.73
N PRO A 201 -16.06 -18.05 -19.62
CA PRO A 201 -14.98 -17.15 -19.32
C PRO A 201 -13.64 -17.89 -19.14
N ARG A 202 -12.64 -17.52 -19.95
CA ARG A 202 -11.28 -18.06 -19.87
C ARG A 202 -10.33 -17.01 -19.30
N LYS A 203 -9.78 -17.29 -18.14
CA LYS A 203 -8.91 -16.35 -17.40
C LYS A 203 -7.80 -15.75 -18.27
N GLY A 204 -7.10 -16.59 -19.06
CA GLY A 204 -5.99 -16.13 -19.92
C GLY A 204 -6.40 -15.09 -20.98
N TYR A 205 -7.66 -15.10 -21.43
CA TYR A 205 -8.15 -14.12 -22.41
C TYR A 205 -8.32 -12.74 -21.76
N PHE A 206 -8.86 -12.72 -20.54
CA PHE A 206 -8.99 -11.51 -19.73
C PHE A 206 -7.62 -10.95 -19.32
N ASP A 207 -6.70 -11.82 -18.90
CA ASP A 207 -5.33 -11.43 -18.54
C ASP A 207 -4.61 -10.77 -19.73
N LEU A 208 -4.77 -11.32 -20.93
CA LEU A 208 -4.19 -10.75 -22.14
C LEU A 208 -4.77 -9.37 -22.46
N LEU A 209 -6.10 -9.21 -22.41
CA LEU A 209 -6.73 -7.92 -22.68
C LEU A 209 -6.38 -6.89 -21.60
N ASN A 210 -6.33 -7.29 -20.33
CA ASN A 210 -5.89 -6.44 -19.21
C ASN A 210 -4.43 -5.97 -19.42
N LEU A 211 -3.53 -6.86 -19.85
CA LEU A 211 -2.17 -6.49 -20.22
C LEU A 211 -2.16 -5.45 -21.36
N VAL A 212 -2.91 -5.71 -22.42
CA VAL A 212 -2.95 -4.82 -23.60
C VAL A 212 -3.46 -3.42 -23.20
N TYR A 213 -4.53 -3.32 -22.42
CA TYR A 213 -5.02 -2.03 -21.93
C TYR A 213 -4.04 -1.35 -20.97
N SER A 214 -3.34 -2.12 -20.14
CA SER A 214 -2.32 -1.61 -19.21
C SER A 214 -1.14 -0.98 -19.97
N GLU A 215 -0.61 -1.66 -20.96
CA GLU A 215 0.52 -1.17 -21.78
C GLU A 215 0.15 0.07 -22.62
N LEU A 216 -1.12 0.20 -22.98
CA LEU A 216 -1.66 1.37 -23.67
C LEU A 216 -2.11 2.48 -22.73
N ASN A 217 -1.97 2.32 -21.40
CA ASN A 217 -2.50 3.22 -20.37
C ASN A 217 -3.99 3.53 -20.53
N ASN A 218 -4.77 2.61 -21.10
CA ASN A 218 -6.20 2.78 -21.34
C ASN A 218 -7.02 2.37 -20.12
N ASN A 219 -6.91 3.15 -19.03
CA ASN A 219 -7.61 2.84 -17.79
C ASN A 219 -9.14 2.93 -17.92
N ALA A 220 -9.66 3.75 -18.85
CA ALA A 220 -11.10 3.85 -19.10
C ALA A 220 -11.72 2.52 -19.56
N LYS A 221 -11.02 1.72 -20.36
CA LYS A 221 -11.46 0.38 -20.75
C LYS A 221 -10.97 -0.72 -19.81
N ARG A 222 -9.83 -0.50 -19.15
CA ARG A 222 -9.23 -1.45 -18.23
C ARG A 222 -10.05 -1.62 -16.94
N THR A 223 -10.57 -0.53 -16.38
CA THR A 223 -11.33 -0.57 -15.12
C THR A 223 -12.56 -1.46 -15.20
N PRO A 224 -13.51 -1.30 -16.17
CA PRO A 224 -14.67 -2.19 -16.27
C PRO A 224 -14.27 -3.64 -16.60
N LEU A 225 -13.15 -3.88 -17.28
CA LEU A 225 -12.62 -5.22 -17.47
C LEU A 225 -12.18 -5.83 -16.13
N LEU A 226 -11.45 -5.08 -15.29
CA LEU A 226 -11.00 -5.52 -13.97
C LEU A 226 -12.17 -5.75 -13.01
N GLU A 227 -13.22 -4.92 -13.06
CA GLU A 227 -14.46 -5.15 -12.31
C GLU A 227 -15.10 -6.51 -12.67
N ARG A 228 -15.14 -6.82 -13.96
CA ARG A 228 -15.62 -8.13 -14.42
C ARG A 228 -14.69 -9.26 -13.95
N MET A 229 -13.37 -9.06 -13.96
CA MET A 229 -12.37 -10.04 -13.52
C MET A 229 -12.49 -10.34 -12.02
N VAL A 230 -12.65 -9.34 -11.15
CA VAL A 230 -12.84 -9.58 -9.70
C VAL A 230 -14.16 -10.30 -9.39
N ASN A 231 -15.21 -10.09 -10.20
CA ASN A 231 -16.46 -10.81 -10.08
C ASN A 231 -16.36 -12.28 -10.53
N LEU A 232 -15.59 -12.56 -11.60
CA LEU A 232 -15.40 -13.91 -12.12
C LEU A 232 -14.42 -14.73 -11.28
N TRP A 233 -13.38 -14.10 -10.77
CA TRP A 233 -12.31 -14.74 -10.00
C TRP A 233 -12.02 -13.94 -8.71
N PRO A 234 -12.96 -13.95 -7.75
CA PRO A 234 -12.86 -13.12 -6.54
C PRO A 234 -11.65 -13.45 -5.65
N ASP A 235 -11.15 -14.68 -5.71
CA ASP A 235 -9.99 -15.13 -4.93
C ASP A 235 -8.64 -14.67 -5.51
N GLU A 236 -8.65 -14.06 -6.69
CA GLU A 236 -7.43 -13.61 -7.35
C GLU A 236 -7.01 -12.22 -6.84
N ARG A 237 -6.16 -12.21 -5.83
CA ARG A 237 -5.64 -10.98 -5.19
C ARG A 237 -5.16 -9.93 -6.18
N SER A 238 -4.48 -10.36 -7.25
CA SER A 238 -3.85 -9.44 -8.21
C SER A 238 -4.86 -8.55 -8.92
N TYR A 239 -6.09 -9.03 -9.14
CA TYR A 239 -7.12 -8.25 -9.81
C TYR A 239 -7.67 -7.13 -8.92
N TRP A 240 -7.83 -7.38 -7.64
CA TRP A 240 -8.26 -6.36 -6.67
C TRP A 240 -7.26 -5.21 -6.55
N THR A 241 -5.96 -5.54 -6.44
CA THR A 241 -4.91 -4.53 -6.34
C THR A 241 -4.77 -3.72 -7.63
N GLN A 242 -4.93 -4.38 -8.80
CA GLN A 242 -4.91 -3.70 -10.09
C GLN A 242 -6.14 -2.80 -10.28
N LEU A 243 -7.32 -3.25 -9.83
CA LEU A 243 -8.56 -2.46 -9.90
C LEU A 243 -8.46 -1.22 -9.03
N SER A 244 -8.02 -1.36 -7.78
CA SER A 244 -7.77 -0.21 -6.89
C SER A 244 -6.77 0.77 -7.52
N GLY A 245 -5.67 0.27 -8.08
CA GLY A 245 -4.70 1.11 -8.78
C GLY A 245 -5.26 1.80 -10.03
N ALA A 246 -6.12 1.13 -10.81
CA ALA A 246 -6.75 1.71 -12.00
C ALA A 246 -7.71 2.86 -11.61
N TYR A 247 -8.52 2.69 -10.58
CA TYR A 247 -9.36 3.75 -10.03
C TYR A 247 -8.55 4.95 -9.53
N SER A 248 -7.46 4.70 -8.79
CA SER A 248 -6.59 5.77 -8.29
C SER A 248 -5.96 6.60 -9.41
N VAL A 249 -5.48 5.94 -10.49
CA VAL A 249 -4.95 6.64 -11.67
C VAL A 249 -6.00 7.50 -12.36
N MET A 250 -7.28 7.12 -12.28
CA MET A 250 -8.39 7.90 -12.81
C MET A 250 -8.89 9.00 -11.86
N GLY A 251 -8.27 9.17 -10.69
CA GLY A 251 -8.69 10.13 -9.67
C GLY A 251 -9.96 9.73 -8.91
N GLN A 252 -10.36 8.46 -9.01
CA GLN A 252 -11.51 7.88 -8.32
C GLN A 252 -11.06 7.23 -7.00
N ASP A 253 -10.48 8.06 -6.11
CA ASP A 253 -9.82 7.57 -4.89
C ASP A 253 -10.78 6.88 -3.92
N GLN A 254 -12.06 7.27 -3.91
CA GLN A 254 -13.06 6.62 -3.06
C GLN A 254 -13.36 5.19 -3.54
N ASP A 255 -13.43 4.96 -4.85
CA ASP A 255 -13.62 3.63 -5.42
C ASP A 255 -12.36 2.78 -5.21
N ALA A 256 -11.17 3.38 -5.40
CA ALA A 256 -9.89 2.74 -5.14
C ALA A 256 -9.78 2.26 -3.68
N PHE A 257 -10.16 3.11 -2.72
CA PHE A 257 -10.21 2.77 -1.31
C PHE A 257 -11.21 1.65 -1.02
N SER A 258 -12.44 1.77 -1.53
CA SER A 258 -13.50 0.79 -1.31
C SER A 258 -13.12 -0.60 -1.79
N VAL A 259 -12.55 -0.70 -2.99
CA VAL A 259 -12.05 -1.95 -3.57
C VAL A 259 -10.95 -2.57 -2.70
N LEU A 260 -9.98 -1.75 -2.26
CA LEU A 260 -8.88 -2.24 -1.43
C LEU A 260 -9.35 -2.66 -0.03
N GLU A 261 -10.33 -1.95 0.54
CA GLU A 261 -10.92 -2.31 1.83
C GLU A 261 -11.70 -3.62 1.75
N VAL A 262 -12.49 -3.83 0.69
CA VAL A 262 -13.21 -5.10 0.45
C VAL A 262 -12.21 -6.26 0.32
N ALA A 263 -11.18 -6.10 -0.49
CA ALA A 263 -10.14 -7.11 -0.67
C ALA A 263 -9.40 -7.41 0.66
N TYR A 264 -9.15 -6.39 1.48
CA TYR A 264 -8.55 -6.58 2.79
C TYR A 264 -9.47 -7.39 3.74
N ARG A 265 -10.77 -7.07 3.79
CA ARG A 265 -11.75 -7.80 4.60
C ARG A 265 -11.92 -9.25 4.15
N ALA A 266 -11.75 -9.51 2.85
CA ALA A 266 -11.72 -10.86 2.30
C ALA A 266 -10.40 -11.62 2.58
N GLY A 267 -9.42 -11.00 3.26
CA GLY A 267 -8.14 -11.62 3.58
C GLY A 267 -7.18 -11.74 2.41
N LEU A 268 -7.44 -11.04 1.31
CA LEU A 268 -6.63 -11.06 0.08
C LEU A 268 -5.45 -10.09 0.13
N VAL A 269 -5.56 -8.98 0.88
CA VAL A 269 -4.50 -7.98 1.03
C VAL A 269 -3.59 -8.37 2.19
N LYS A 270 -2.34 -8.76 1.88
CA LYS A 270 -1.34 -9.21 2.86
C LYS A 270 0.03 -8.55 2.68
N GLY A 271 0.22 -7.83 1.59
CA GLY A 271 1.49 -7.18 1.29
C GLY A 271 1.66 -5.88 2.06
N GLU A 272 2.86 -5.59 2.56
CA GLU A 272 3.16 -4.37 3.32
C GLU A 272 2.75 -3.11 2.55
N ASN A 273 3.02 -3.04 1.25
CA ASN A 273 2.71 -1.87 0.44
C ASN A 273 1.20 -1.64 0.29
N GLU A 274 0.42 -2.68 0.04
CA GLU A 274 -1.03 -2.57 -0.10
C GLU A 274 -1.69 -2.21 1.24
N LEU A 275 -1.20 -2.78 2.35
CA LEU A 275 -1.65 -2.44 3.70
C LEU A 275 -1.37 -0.97 4.02
N LEU A 276 -0.16 -0.49 3.71
CA LEU A 276 0.20 0.91 3.90
C LEU A 276 -0.64 1.85 3.01
N THR A 277 -0.95 1.44 1.77
CA THR A 277 -1.85 2.20 0.88
C THR A 277 -3.25 2.30 1.49
N LEU A 278 -3.80 1.20 2.01
CA LEU A 278 -5.10 1.19 2.67
C LEU A 278 -5.11 2.10 3.91
N ILE A 279 -4.03 2.08 4.70
CA ILE A 279 -3.87 2.94 5.88
C ILE A 279 -3.81 4.42 5.48
N GLN A 280 -3.12 4.74 4.38
CA GLN A 280 -3.07 6.10 3.84
C GLN A 280 -4.45 6.57 3.38
N TYR A 281 -5.25 5.72 2.74
CA TYR A 281 -6.63 6.04 2.38
C TYR A 281 -7.50 6.32 3.61
N TYR A 282 -7.37 5.54 4.69
CA TYR A 282 -8.08 5.85 5.94
C TYR A 282 -7.72 7.25 6.46
N SER A 283 -6.44 7.64 6.41
CA SER A 283 -6.02 8.99 6.80
C SER A 283 -6.55 10.06 5.84
N PHE A 284 -6.49 9.81 4.54
CA PHE A 284 -6.96 10.73 3.51
C PHE A 284 -8.47 11.01 3.60
N PHE A 285 -9.26 9.99 3.93
CA PHE A 285 -10.71 10.10 4.14
C PHE A 285 -11.11 10.42 5.58
N ASP A 286 -10.25 11.12 6.31
CA ASP A 286 -10.47 11.64 7.67
C ASP A 286 -10.89 10.56 8.69
N ASN A 287 -10.31 9.37 8.57
CA ASN A 287 -10.52 8.28 9.51
C ASN A 287 -9.19 7.76 10.10
N PRO A 288 -8.38 8.64 10.72
CA PRO A 288 -7.04 8.29 11.21
C PRO A 288 -7.08 7.22 12.31
N TYR A 289 -8.15 7.16 13.09
CA TYR A 289 -8.31 6.14 14.13
C TYR A 289 -8.32 4.72 13.56
N ARG A 290 -9.08 4.48 12.48
CA ARG A 290 -9.07 3.17 11.81
C ARG A 290 -7.72 2.89 11.14
N GLY A 291 -7.11 3.88 10.53
CA GLY A 291 -5.77 3.77 9.97
C GLY A 291 -4.74 3.35 11.02
N ALA A 292 -4.75 4.00 12.19
CA ALA A 292 -3.86 3.67 13.31
C ALA A 292 -4.10 2.26 13.86
N THR A 293 -5.36 1.90 14.07
CA THR A 293 -5.74 0.56 14.57
C THR A 293 -5.29 -0.54 13.60
N LEU A 294 -5.46 -0.30 12.30
CA LEU A 294 -5.02 -1.22 11.27
C LEU A 294 -3.50 -1.36 11.26
N LEU A 295 -2.78 -0.23 11.26
CA LEU A 295 -1.32 -0.22 11.25
C LEU A 295 -0.73 -0.97 12.46
N GLU A 296 -1.24 -0.67 13.64
CA GLU A 296 -0.80 -1.31 14.89
C GLU A 296 -1.04 -2.83 14.86
N ARG A 297 -2.24 -3.26 14.42
CA ARG A 297 -2.57 -4.67 14.29
C ARG A 297 -1.65 -5.39 13.31
N GLU A 298 -1.42 -4.81 12.14
CA GLU A 298 -0.60 -5.44 11.10
C GLU A 298 0.91 -5.41 11.45
N MET A 299 1.35 -4.42 12.23
CA MET A 299 2.71 -4.42 12.82
C MET A 299 2.86 -5.54 13.87
N ASN A 300 1.87 -5.72 14.74
CA ASN A 300 1.89 -6.79 15.74
C ASN A 300 1.81 -8.19 15.11
N ALA A 301 1.15 -8.31 13.95
CA ALA A 301 1.11 -9.53 13.14
C ALA A 301 2.37 -9.74 12.26
N ASN A 302 3.36 -8.84 12.31
CA ASN A 302 4.55 -8.83 11.47
C ASN A 302 4.27 -8.74 9.95
N ASN A 303 3.09 -8.31 9.54
CA ASN A 303 2.76 -8.03 8.14
C ASN A 303 3.31 -6.66 7.68
N ILE A 304 3.52 -5.74 8.61
CA ILE A 304 4.18 -4.44 8.41
C ILE A 304 5.38 -4.37 9.36
N LYS A 305 6.51 -3.96 8.83
CA LYS A 305 7.76 -3.84 9.62
C LYS A 305 7.64 -2.76 10.69
N ARG A 306 8.09 -3.08 11.93
CA ARG A 306 8.18 -2.12 13.03
C ARG A 306 9.48 -1.30 12.94
N ASN A 307 9.59 -0.48 11.91
CA ASN A 307 10.72 0.42 11.67
C ASN A 307 10.34 1.87 12.01
N GLN A 308 11.35 2.74 12.10
CA GLN A 308 11.17 4.15 12.44
C GLN A 308 10.11 4.85 11.56
N LYS A 309 10.11 4.62 10.25
CA LYS A 309 9.14 5.22 9.30
C LYS A 309 7.70 4.85 9.66
N ASN A 310 7.45 3.58 9.90
CA ASN A 310 6.12 3.07 10.21
C ASN A 310 5.67 3.45 11.63
N LEU A 311 6.61 3.54 12.61
CA LEU A 311 6.35 4.09 13.94
C LEU A 311 5.94 5.57 13.88
N ILE A 312 6.63 6.37 13.07
CA ILE A 312 6.26 7.78 12.84
C ILE A 312 4.84 7.87 12.27
N LEU A 313 4.53 7.08 11.25
CA LEU A 313 3.19 7.04 10.66
C LEU A 313 2.13 6.66 11.70
N LEU A 314 2.38 5.63 12.50
CA LEU A 314 1.46 5.19 13.56
C LEU A 314 1.22 6.29 14.61
N SER A 315 2.30 6.94 15.05
CA SER A 315 2.20 8.04 16.01
C SER A 315 1.43 9.25 15.45
N GLN A 316 1.63 9.55 14.16
CA GLN A 316 0.90 10.63 13.47
C GLN A 316 -0.60 10.33 13.39
N LEU A 317 -0.97 9.10 13.00
CA LEU A 317 -2.35 8.67 12.92
C LEU A 317 -3.05 8.72 14.28
N TRP A 318 -2.40 8.25 15.37
CA TRP A 318 -2.94 8.35 16.73
C TRP A 318 -3.07 9.80 17.17
N SER A 319 -2.11 10.65 16.82
CA SER A 319 -2.16 12.09 17.14
C SER A 319 -3.29 12.81 16.40
N GLN A 320 -3.47 12.52 15.09
CA GLN A 320 -4.59 13.04 14.29
C GLN A 320 -5.95 12.58 14.85
N ALA A 321 -6.01 11.34 15.37
CA ALA A 321 -7.18 10.81 16.05
C ALA A 321 -7.39 11.40 17.47
N ARG A 322 -6.53 12.32 17.93
CA ARG A 322 -6.49 12.89 19.28
C ARG A 322 -6.23 11.86 20.40
N GLU A 323 -5.71 10.70 20.05
CA GLU A 323 -5.33 9.62 20.97
C GLU A 323 -3.86 9.81 21.45
N HIS A 324 -3.58 10.95 22.12
CA HIS A 324 -2.22 11.34 22.51
C HIS A 324 -1.54 10.29 23.39
N LYS A 325 -2.30 9.68 24.31
CA LYS A 325 -1.78 8.63 25.19
C LYS A 325 -1.26 7.40 24.44
N LYS A 326 -1.85 7.08 23.27
CA LYS A 326 -1.36 6.00 22.39
C LYS A 326 -0.20 6.46 21.50
N SER A 327 -0.22 7.72 21.06
CA SER A 327 0.84 8.29 20.22
C SER A 327 2.18 8.41 20.97
N ILE A 328 2.17 8.83 22.24
CA ILE A 328 3.35 9.13 23.04
C ILE A 328 4.35 7.95 23.11
N PRO A 329 3.97 6.73 23.54
CA PRO A 329 4.92 5.62 23.63
C PRO A 329 5.53 5.24 22.27
N ILE A 330 4.73 5.27 21.22
CA ILE A 330 5.18 4.97 19.86
C ILE A 330 6.18 6.02 19.37
N LEU A 331 5.88 7.29 19.60
CA LEU A 331 6.76 8.37 19.19
C LEU A 331 8.06 8.39 20.00
N ARG A 332 7.99 8.02 21.29
CA ARG A 332 9.19 7.87 22.14
C ARG A 332 10.10 6.74 21.61
N GLU A 333 9.54 5.61 21.21
CA GLU A 333 10.28 4.51 20.58
C GLU A 333 10.95 4.97 19.28
N ALA A 334 10.21 5.67 18.42
CA ALA A 334 10.74 6.21 17.17
C ALA A 334 11.85 7.23 17.39
N ALA A 335 11.68 8.11 18.39
CA ALA A 335 12.68 9.13 18.76
C ALA A 335 13.96 8.51 19.31
N GLY A 336 13.84 7.43 20.09
CA GLY A 336 15.00 6.69 20.59
C GLY A 336 15.90 6.12 19.48
N GLN A 337 15.34 5.84 18.31
CA GLN A 337 16.06 5.37 17.13
C GLN A 337 16.63 6.52 16.26
N SER A 338 16.38 7.79 16.62
CA SER A 338 16.76 8.95 15.82
C SER A 338 18.04 9.59 16.30
N ASN A 339 18.90 9.99 15.36
CA ASN A 339 20.11 10.75 15.64
C ASN A 339 19.91 12.27 15.64
N ASN A 340 18.76 12.78 15.16
CA ASN A 340 18.44 14.21 15.13
C ASN A 340 17.31 14.55 16.12
N GLY A 341 17.09 15.84 16.33
CA GLY A 341 16.12 16.36 17.29
C GLY A 341 14.67 16.35 16.82
N GLU A 342 14.39 16.10 15.54
CA GLU A 342 13.05 16.27 14.94
C GLU A 342 11.97 15.41 15.63
N LEU A 343 12.26 14.13 15.89
CA LEU A 343 11.30 13.24 16.55
C LEU A 343 11.10 13.59 18.03
N TYR A 344 12.14 14.07 18.70
CA TYR A 344 12.02 14.59 20.06
C TYR A 344 11.20 15.89 20.12
N TYR A 345 11.32 16.74 19.11
CA TYR A 345 10.47 17.93 18.96
C TYR A 345 8.99 17.52 18.81
N ARG A 346 8.69 16.56 17.92
CA ARG A 346 7.33 16.01 17.76
C ARG A 346 6.81 15.36 19.04
N LEU A 347 7.65 14.63 19.76
CA LEU A 347 7.32 14.05 21.07
C LEU A 347 6.99 15.15 22.09
N GLY A 348 7.78 16.22 22.13
CA GLY A 348 7.52 17.37 22.98
C GLY A 348 6.18 18.04 22.69
N MET A 349 5.81 18.18 21.42
CA MET A 349 4.50 18.72 21.02
C MET A 349 3.33 17.85 21.52
N VAL A 350 3.40 16.54 21.33
CA VAL A 350 2.33 15.63 21.76
C VAL A 350 2.21 15.57 23.27
N LEU A 351 3.34 15.55 24.00
CA LEU A 351 3.37 15.61 25.47
C LEU A 351 2.79 16.93 26.00
N LEU A 352 3.05 18.04 25.31
CA LEU A 352 2.48 19.33 25.69
C LEU A 352 0.95 19.35 25.48
N ALA A 353 0.48 18.78 24.37
CA ALA A 353 -0.95 18.65 24.08
C ALA A 353 -1.68 17.72 25.07
N ASP A 354 -0.98 16.75 25.64
CA ASP A 354 -1.47 15.86 26.71
C ASP A 354 -1.21 16.40 28.13
N GLU A 355 -0.80 17.68 28.25
CA GLU A 355 -0.54 18.40 29.51
C GLU A 355 0.58 17.78 30.38
N GLN A 356 1.39 16.88 29.80
CA GLN A 356 2.57 16.32 30.47
C GLN A 356 3.76 17.28 30.38
N TYR A 357 3.66 18.43 31.05
CA TYR A 357 4.59 19.56 30.90
C TYR A 357 6.04 19.22 31.19
N ALA A 358 6.31 18.49 32.28
CA ALA A 358 7.67 18.12 32.67
C ALA A 358 8.30 17.12 31.66
N ALA A 359 7.51 16.19 31.15
CA ALA A 359 7.97 15.26 30.09
C ALA A 359 8.18 15.98 28.76
N SER A 360 7.30 16.93 28.41
CA SER A 360 7.44 17.79 27.24
C SER A 360 8.72 18.61 27.29
N GLN A 361 9.02 19.23 28.47
CA GLN A 361 10.26 19.95 28.66
C GLN A 361 11.48 19.09 28.34
N ARG A 362 11.58 17.88 28.93
CA ARG A 362 12.72 16.96 28.66
C ARG A 362 12.85 16.58 27.19
N ALA A 363 11.72 16.32 26.53
CA ALA A 363 11.72 15.99 25.11
C ALA A 363 12.20 17.18 24.25
N LEU A 364 11.72 18.39 24.52
CA LEU A 364 12.11 19.61 23.80
C LEU A 364 13.58 19.98 24.03
N GLU A 365 14.09 19.84 25.27
CA GLU A 365 15.52 19.99 25.58
C GLU A 365 16.36 18.98 24.79
N SER A 366 15.92 17.71 24.73
CA SER A 366 16.58 16.69 23.92
C SER A 366 16.57 17.03 22.43
N ALA A 367 15.47 17.60 21.92
CA ALA A 367 15.34 18.04 20.54
C ALA A 367 16.35 19.14 20.21
N ILE A 368 16.43 20.15 21.05
CA ILE A 368 17.33 21.29 20.87
C ILE A 368 18.80 20.86 20.98
N ASN A 369 19.13 20.04 21.99
CA ASN A 369 20.50 19.59 22.21
C ASN A 369 21.02 18.67 21.10
N ARG A 370 20.16 17.81 20.50
CA ARG A 370 20.54 16.95 19.36
C ARG A 370 20.67 17.74 18.06
N GLY A 371 19.92 18.82 17.91
CA GLY A 371 19.95 19.64 16.71
C GLY A 371 19.46 18.91 15.45
N GLY A 372 19.89 19.34 14.27
CA GLY A 372 19.53 18.74 13.00
C GLY A 372 18.09 19.03 12.53
N MET A 373 17.38 19.90 13.24
CA MET A 373 16.06 20.40 12.87
C MET A 373 16.17 21.59 11.91
N GLU A 374 15.12 21.84 11.15
CA GLU A 374 15.00 23.08 10.40
C GLU A 374 14.96 24.31 11.32
N SER A 375 15.41 25.45 10.82
CA SER A 375 15.44 26.71 11.59
C SER A 375 14.06 27.08 12.16
N LYS A 376 12.99 26.82 11.40
CA LYS A 376 11.61 27.01 11.83
C LYS A 376 11.26 26.13 13.03
N ASP A 377 11.53 24.83 12.94
CA ASP A 377 11.22 23.86 13.98
C ASP A 377 12.04 24.09 15.24
N THR A 378 13.30 24.54 15.08
CA THR A 378 14.16 24.95 16.20
C THR A 378 13.57 26.15 16.96
N GLY A 379 13.07 27.15 16.23
CA GLY A 379 12.40 28.31 16.84
C GLY A 379 11.11 27.93 17.57
N ASP A 380 10.30 27.04 16.96
CA ASP A 380 9.08 26.54 17.58
C ASP A 380 9.39 25.62 18.79
N ALA A 381 10.47 24.83 18.75
CA ALA A 381 10.90 24.02 19.89
C ALA A 381 11.26 24.89 21.11
N TRP A 382 11.99 25.99 20.91
CA TRP A 382 12.28 26.96 21.98
C TRP A 382 11.00 27.61 22.51
N LEU A 383 10.04 27.94 21.64
CA LEU A 383 8.77 28.53 22.05
C LEU A 383 7.95 27.55 22.91
N LEU A 384 7.86 26.30 22.47
CA LEU A 384 7.14 25.26 23.21
C LEU A 384 7.83 24.88 24.52
N LEU A 385 9.18 24.91 24.56
CA LEU A 385 9.93 24.72 25.78
C LEU A 385 9.62 25.81 26.80
N GLY A 386 9.54 27.08 26.37
CA GLY A 386 9.09 28.18 27.21
C GLY A 386 7.69 27.94 27.75
N THR A 387 6.76 27.52 26.90
CA THR A 387 5.38 27.20 27.30
C THR A 387 5.34 26.03 28.29
N ALA A 388 6.07 24.94 28.02
CA ALA A 388 6.11 23.77 28.91
C ALA A 388 6.63 24.12 30.30
N ARG A 389 7.69 24.95 30.39
CA ARG A 389 8.24 25.44 31.65
C ARG A 389 7.26 26.38 32.36
N PHE A 390 6.66 27.32 31.64
CA PHE A 390 5.68 28.26 32.20
C PHE A 390 4.49 27.52 32.84
N SER A 391 3.99 26.47 32.22
CA SER A 391 2.84 25.71 32.71
C SER A 391 3.12 24.81 33.92
N GLN A 392 4.38 24.69 34.38
CA GLN A 392 4.75 23.85 35.52
C GLN A 392 4.66 24.57 36.87
N ALA A 393 4.59 25.89 36.89
CA ALA A 393 4.63 26.65 38.15
C ALA A 393 3.87 27.96 38.03
N GLY A 394 3.51 28.53 39.20
CA GLY A 394 2.93 29.86 39.29
C GLY A 394 3.99 30.98 39.37
N PRO A 395 3.54 32.24 39.47
CA PRO A 395 4.42 33.41 39.49
C PRO A 395 5.32 33.52 40.77
N GLU A 396 5.02 32.72 41.77
CA GLU A 396 5.82 32.57 42.99
C GLU A 396 7.16 31.84 42.74
N ASP A 397 7.18 30.90 41.78
CA ASP A 397 8.37 30.17 41.39
C ASP A 397 9.18 30.95 40.34
N THR A 398 9.92 31.93 40.85
CA THR A 398 10.70 32.84 40.00
C THR A 398 11.78 32.13 39.19
N ARG A 399 12.29 30.97 39.64
CA ARG A 399 13.31 30.20 38.91
C ARG A 399 12.71 29.54 37.67
N ILE A 400 11.58 28.85 37.80
CA ILE A 400 10.91 28.18 36.66
C ILE A 400 10.48 29.23 35.63
N TRP A 401 9.87 30.33 36.06
CA TRP A 401 9.47 31.40 35.16
C TRP A 401 10.64 32.12 34.49
N ALA A 402 11.78 32.29 35.20
CA ALA A 402 12.99 32.82 34.57
C ALA A 402 13.54 31.89 33.49
N ARG A 403 13.54 30.57 33.72
CA ARG A 403 13.91 29.57 32.71
C ARG A 403 12.90 29.53 31.51
N ALA A 404 11.61 29.73 31.79
CA ALA A 404 10.61 29.86 30.74
C ALA A 404 10.87 31.10 29.87
N ARG A 405 11.13 32.25 30.51
CA ARG A 405 11.49 33.51 29.85
C ARG A 405 12.77 33.37 29.00
N GLU A 406 13.79 32.69 29.50
CA GLU A 406 15.03 32.41 28.77
C GLU A 406 14.76 31.60 27.49
N ALA A 407 13.89 30.59 27.53
CA ALA A 407 13.51 29.82 26.35
C ALA A 407 12.82 30.72 25.32
N PHE A 408 11.93 31.64 25.74
CA PHE A 408 11.31 32.60 24.82
C PHE A 408 12.33 33.60 24.25
N VAL A 409 13.31 34.04 24.99
CA VAL A 409 14.42 34.89 24.48
C VAL A 409 15.22 34.13 23.39
N ASN A 410 15.45 32.83 23.54
CA ASN A 410 16.08 32.02 22.52
C ASN A 410 15.16 31.86 21.28
N ALA A 411 13.85 31.69 21.47
CA ALA A 411 12.88 31.64 20.38
C ALA A 411 12.81 32.95 19.56
N GLN A 412 13.06 34.12 20.18
CA GLN A 412 13.10 35.41 19.47
C GLN A 412 14.16 35.49 18.35
N ARG A 413 15.21 34.66 18.41
CA ARG A 413 16.28 34.63 17.41
C ARG A 413 15.77 34.11 16.06
N PHE A 414 14.63 33.41 16.06
CA PHE A 414 14.03 32.80 14.86
C PHE A 414 12.85 33.64 14.36
N SER A 415 12.85 33.96 13.06
CA SER A 415 11.87 34.85 12.44
C SER A 415 10.42 34.42 12.63
N ASN A 416 10.15 33.10 12.52
CA ASN A 416 8.82 32.50 12.63
C ASN A 416 8.22 32.53 14.05
N SER A 417 9.06 32.49 15.08
CA SER A 417 8.64 32.47 16.50
C SER A 417 8.83 33.81 17.21
N ARG A 418 9.57 34.75 16.61
CA ARG A 418 9.94 36.04 17.23
C ARG A 418 8.77 36.80 17.84
N ARG A 419 7.70 37.02 17.12
CA ARG A 419 6.54 37.77 17.58
C ARG A 419 5.88 37.09 18.79
N ARG A 420 5.56 35.80 18.65
CA ARG A 420 4.93 35.01 19.71
C ARG A 420 5.81 34.97 20.96
N ALA A 421 7.11 34.81 20.82
CA ALA A 421 8.07 34.82 21.93
C ALA A 421 8.11 36.19 22.62
N SER A 422 8.07 37.31 21.88
CA SER A 422 8.00 38.65 22.45
C SER A 422 6.73 38.87 23.25
N ASP A 423 5.60 38.41 22.73
CA ASP A 423 4.30 38.50 23.42
C ASP A 423 4.35 37.74 24.78
N TRP A 424 4.91 36.52 24.76
CA TRP A 424 5.11 35.73 25.99
C TRP A 424 6.03 36.40 27.01
N ILE A 425 7.16 36.98 26.59
CA ILE A 425 8.07 37.68 27.46
C ILE A 425 7.36 38.86 28.12
N THR A 426 6.65 39.68 27.36
CA THR A 426 5.86 40.79 27.85
C THR A 426 4.83 40.35 28.89
N TYR A 427 4.13 39.26 28.60
CA TYR A 427 3.13 38.67 29.49
C TYR A 427 3.76 38.21 30.82
N ILE A 428 4.84 37.42 30.75
CA ILE A 428 5.54 36.93 31.95
C ILE A 428 6.04 38.10 32.81
N ASP A 429 6.69 39.10 32.19
CA ASP A 429 7.22 40.23 32.90
C ASP A 429 6.12 41.04 33.61
N ALA A 430 4.96 41.20 32.95
CA ALA A 430 3.81 41.88 33.55
C ALA A 430 3.21 41.11 34.74
N VAL A 431 2.99 39.79 34.58
CA VAL A 431 2.42 38.94 35.65
C VAL A 431 3.35 38.85 36.86
N VAL A 432 4.65 38.65 36.63
CA VAL A 432 5.65 38.62 37.72
C VAL A 432 5.70 39.94 38.45
N THR A 433 5.64 41.07 37.72
CA THR A 433 5.63 42.39 38.34
C THR A 433 4.37 42.57 39.19
N ALA A 434 3.21 42.27 38.65
CA ALA A 434 1.94 42.38 39.36
C ALA A 434 1.89 41.50 40.63
N TYR A 435 2.42 40.27 40.55
CA TYR A 435 2.50 39.37 41.70
C TYR A 435 3.35 39.97 42.83
N TRP A 436 4.57 40.42 42.50
CA TRP A 436 5.46 40.99 43.52
C TRP A 436 4.96 42.34 44.08
N ASP A 437 4.33 43.17 43.28
CA ASP A 437 3.72 44.40 43.71
C ASP A 437 2.52 44.13 44.65
N GLY A 438 1.72 43.11 44.35
CA GLY A 438 0.65 42.62 45.22
C GLY A 438 1.21 42.12 46.57
N ARG A 439 2.28 41.34 46.56
CA ARG A 439 2.95 40.85 47.78
C ARG A 439 3.56 42.00 48.64
N LYS A 440 4.11 43.03 47.97
CA LYS A 440 4.61 44.22 48.68
C LYS A 440 3.47 45.00 49.30
N LEU A 441 2.35 45.14 48.60
CA LEU A 441 1.16 45.82 49.14
C LEU A 441 0.59 45.07 50.34
N GLU A 442 0.47 43.74 50.26
CA GLU A 442 0.04 42.89 51.37
C GLU A 442 0.96 43.04 52.59
N TYR A 443 2.28 43.02 52.37
CA TYR A 443 3.26 43.29 53.42
C TYR A 443 3.04 44.66 54.03
N GLN A 444 2.85 45.71 53.24
CA GLN A 444 2.66 47.08 53.77
C GLN A 444 1.35 47.18 54.58
N GLN A 445 0.26 46.54 54.09
CA GLN A 445 -1.00 46.50 54.86
C GLN A 445 -0.85 45.78 56.20
N ASN A 446 -0.14 44.66 56.21
CA ASN A 446 0.14 43.94 57.49
C ASN A 446 1.03 44.75 58.41
N LEU A 447 2.02 45.46 57.88
CA LEU A 447 2.89 46.32 58.65
C LEU A 447 2.12 47.54 59.29
N ASP A 448 1.22 48.13 58.48
CA ASP A 448 0.38 49.24 58.97
C ASP A 448 -0.62 48.74 60.01
N ALA A 449 -1.20 47.58 59.86
CA ALA A 449 -2.06 46.92 60.85
C ALA A 449 -1.28 46.62 62.14
N CYS A 450 -0.01 46.18 62.05
CA CYS A 450 0.87 46.03 63.22
C CYS A 450 1.12 47.34 63.98
N LYS A 451 1.38 48.43 63.25
CA LYS A 451 1.58 49.76 63.87
C LYS A 451 0.32 50.24 64.61
N ASP A 452 -0.83 50.01 64.02
CA ASP A 452 -2.12 50.35 64.63
C ASP A 452 -2.40 49.54 65.89
N ASP A 453 -2.06 48.22 65.87
CA ASP A 453 -2.21 47.35 67.02
C ASP A 453 -1.28 47.77 68.14
N ILE A 454 0.00 48.10 67.87
CA ILE A 454 0.94 48.63 68.86
C ILE A 454 0.39 49.90 69.43
N ALA A 455 -0.02 50.87 68.62
CA ALA A 455 -0.59 52.12 69.08
C ALA A 455 -1.86 51.93 69.93
N ARG A 456 -2.67 50.91 69.65
CA ARG A 456 -3.85 50.50 70.43
C ARG A 456 -3.44 49.96 71.79
N PHE A 457 -2.48 49.04 71.83
CA PHE A 457 -1.96 48.46 73.08
C PHE A 457 -1.37 49.53 74.01
N GLU A 458 -0.61 50.47 73.46
CA GLU A 458 -0.08 51.59 74.25
C GLU A 458 -1.20 52.50 74.80
N ARG A 459 -2.24 52.73 74.02
CA ARG A 459 -3.40 53.50 74.51
C ARG A 459 -4.15 52.77 75.63
N ASP A 460 -4.42 51.47 75.42
CA ASP A 460 -5.13 50.65 76.41
C ASP A 460 -4.34 50.51 77.70
N GLN A 461 -3.02 50.42 77.62
CA GLN A 461 -2.14 50.43 78.82
C GLN A 461 -2.25 51.77 79.55
N ARG A 462 -2.18 52.91 78.89
CA ARG A 462 -2.38 54.22 79.46
C ARG A 462 -3.74 54.42 80.15
N ILE A 463 -4.82 53.89 79.54
CA ILE A 463 -6.16 53.91 80.10
C ILE A 463 -6.22 53.03 81.37
N ARG A 464 -5.62 51.86 81.39
CA ARG A 464 -5.56 50.96 82.54
C ARG A 464 -4.80 51.60 83.69
N ASP A 465 -3.63 52.22 83.42
CA ASP A 465 -2.82 52.90 84.38
C ASP A 465 -3.62 54.04 85.05
N LEU A 466 -4.38 54.81 84.26
CA LEU A 466 -5.25 55.87 84.79
C LEU A 466 -6.40 55.36 85.68
N GLN A 467 -6.84 54.10 85.43
CA GLN A 467 -7.94 53.43 86.15
C GLN A 467 -7.47 52.57 87.33
N ASN A 468 -6.18 52.49 87.57
CA ASN A 468 -5.54 51.57 88.57
C ASN A 468 -5.98 50.11 88.35
N ARG A 469 -6.13 49.67 87.05
CA ARG A 469 -6.49 48.28 86.69
C ARG A 469 -5.29 47.58 86.08
N GLU A 470 -5.03 46.36 86.56
CA GLU A 470 -4.06 45.46 85.91
C GLU A 470 -4.64 44.73 84.73
N ALA A 471 -3.82 44.46 83.69
CA ALA A 471 -4.21 43.61 82.56
C ALA A 471 -4.33 42.15 83.02
N SER A 472 -5.27 41.40 82.45
CA SER A 472 -5.31 39.97 82.71
C SER A 472 -4.10 39.26 82.10
N ALA A 473 -3.75 38.09 82.59
CA ALA A 473 -2.65 37.28 82.06
C ALA A 473 -2.85 36.92 80.62
N GLU A 474 -4.09 36.66 80.23
CA GLU A 474 -4.49 36.34 78.85
C GLU A 474 -4.33 37.54 77.89
N GLU A 475 -4.68 38.76 78.35
CA GLU A 475 -4.50 39.97 77.53
C GLU A 475 -3.00 40.27 77.34
N ILE A 476 -2.16 40.04 78.36
CA ILE A 476 -0.71 40.21 78.26
C ILE A 476 -0.10 39.20 77.29
N GLU A 477 -0.51 37.95 77.34
CA GLU A 477 -0.03 36.91 76.45
C GLU A 477 -0.40 37.19 74.98
N GLN A 478 -1.66 37.59 74.73
CA GLN A 478 -2.11 37.98 73.39
C GLN A 478 -1.36 39.20 72.84
N GLN A 479 -1.13 40.20 73.67
CA GLN A 479 -0.33 41.39 73.29
C GLN A 479 1.13 41.05 72.98
N GLN A 480 1.77 40.19 73.79
CA GLN A 480 3.15 39.76 73.56
C GLN A 480 3.27 38.91 72.29
N ALA A 481 2.31 37.99 72.02
CA ALA A 481 2.27 37.17 70.81
C ALA A 481 2.17 38.09 69.58
N ARG A 482 1.25 39.05 69.58
CA ARG A 482 1.03 39.95 68.42
C ARG A 482 2.23 40.89 68.20
N LEU A 483 2.86 41.43 69.30
CA LEU A 483 4.10 42.22 69.21
C LEU A 483 5.25 41.39 68.60
N GLY A 484 5.33 40.09 68.97
CA GLY A 484 6.30 39.17 68.40
C GLY A 484 6.13 39.01 66.93
N GLU A 485 4.87 38.78 66.46
CA GLU A 485 4.53 38.66 65.02
C GLU A 485 4.90 39.95 64.24
N CYS A 486 4.56 41.13 64.78
CA CYS A 486 4.88 42.41 64.18
C CYS A 486 6.39 42.68 64.07
N LYS A 487 7.15 42.34 65.10
CA LYS A 487 8.61 42.42 65.04
C LYS A 487 9.23 41.49 64.03
N ALA A 488 8.74 40.24 63.96
CA ALA A 488 9.17 39.29 62.96
C ALA A 488 8.87 39.76 61.52
N LEU A 489 7.70 40.43 61.33
CA LEU A 489 7.33 41.00 60.02
C LEU A 489 8.27 42.17 59.65
N GLU A 490 8.61 43.04 60.56
CA GLU A 490 9.55 44.13 60.30
C GLU A 490 10.97 43.63 60.01
N GLU A 491 11.45 42.62 60.75
CA GLU A 491 12.76 42.01 60.56
C GLU A 491 12.86 41.29 59.23
N ALA A 492 11.77 40.64 58.82
CA ALA A 492 11.68 39.97 57.48
C ALA A 492 11.79 40.99 56.34
N GLY A 493 11.29 42.22 56.55
CA GLY A 493 11.29 43.27 55.52
C GLY A 493 10.39 42.95 54.27
N PRO A 494 10.28 43.89 53.34
CA PRO A 494 9.39 43.70 52.18
C PRO A 494 9.82 42.53 51.30
N PRO A 495 8.89 41.71 50.82
CA PRO A 495 9.18 40.61 49.90
C PRO A 495 9.83 41.13 48.62
N SER A 496 10.86 40.44 48.15
CA SER A 496 11.59 40.83 46.95
C SER A 496 11.86 39.61 46.08
N ARG A 497 11.96 39.85 44.76
CA ARG A 497 12.24 38.83 43.73
C ARG A 497 13.53 38.03 44.01
N ASN A 498 14.48 38.61 44.74
CA ASN A 498 15.79 38.00 45.01
C ASN A 498 15.85 37.23 46.35
N ARG A 499 14.79 37.23 47.14
CA ARG A 499 14.72 36.57 48.45
C ARG A 499 13.97 35.22 48.46
N SER A 500 13.66 34.63 47.32
CA SER A 500 13.09 33.29 47.25
C SER A 500 14.22 32.25 47.38
N SER A 501 14.70 32.05 48.58
CA SER A 501 15.56 30.92 48.91
C SER A 501 14.88 30.08 49.98
N ALA A 502 14.15 29.07 49.55
CA ALA A 502 14.11 27.84 50.31
C ALA A 502 15.49 27.17 50.17
N PRO A 503 16.03 26.52 51.21
CA PRO A 503 17.32 25.84 51.11
C PRO A 503 17.28 24.79 50.04
N ASP A 504 18.39 24.66 49.29
CA ASP A 504 18.64 23.64 48.31
C ASP A 504 18.42 22.25 48.93
N GLU A 505 17.29 21.62 48.67
CA GLU A 505 17.25 20.17 48.68
C GLU A 505 18.07 19.74 47.46
N GLU A 506 19.28 19.21 47.73
CA GLU A 506 20.11 18.52 46.78
C GLU A 506 19.21 17.58 45.98
N GLU A 507 19.12 17.84 44.67
CA GLU A 507 18.58 16.87 43.74
C GLU A 507 19.37 15.57 43.95
N ALA A 508 18.75 14.61 44.60
CA ALA A 508 19.20 13.25 44.60
C ALA A 508 19.13 12.79 43.14
N GLU A 509 20.30 12.72 42.55
CA GLU A 509 20.59 12.15 41.27
C GLU A 509 20.01 10.72 41.23
N SER A 510 18.75 10.59 40.83
CA SER A 510 18.16 9.27 40.57
C SER A 510 18.82 8.69 39.35
N ALA A 511 19.71 7.74 39.58
CA ALA A 511 20.26 6.83 38.60
C ALA A 511 19.15 6.22 37.73
N PRO A 512 19.43 5.89 36.47
CA PRO A 512 18.45 5.23 35.60
C PRO A 512 18.06 3.89 36.24
N GLU A 513 16.78 3.70 36.49
CA GLU A 513 16.20 2.41 36.85
C GLU A 513 16.51 1.41 35.72
N GLU A 514 17.45 0.51 35.97
CA GLU A 514 17.68 -0.68 35.19
C GLU A 514 16.38 -1.49 35.14
N ALA A 515 15.93 -1.75 33.93
CA ALA A 515 14.84 -2.68 33.66
C ALA A 515 15.24 -4.07 34.16
N THR A 516 14.76 -4.45 35.32
CA THR A 516 14.81 -5.82 35.79
C THR A 516 13.83 -6.62 34.94
N THR A 517 14.39 -7.47 34.09
CA THR A 517 13.71 -8.62 33.50
C THR A 517 13.38 -9.59 34.63
N GLU A 518 12.15 -9.72 35.03
CA GLU A 518 11.68 -10.90 35.75
C GLU A 518 11.24 -11.96 34.72
N ASP A 519 12.13 -12.95 34.57
CA ASP A 519 11.76 -14.31 34.18
C ASP A 519 10.85 -14.89 35.28
N ASP A 520 9.65 -15.24 34.97
CA ASP A 520 8.92 -16.22 35.76
C ASP A 520 8.40 -17.34 34.84
N ALA A 521 9.14 -18.42 34.95
CA ALA A 521 8.76 -19.74 34.46
C ALA A 521 7.95 -20.44 35.56
N SER A 522 6.77 -20.93 35.22
CA SER A 522 6.22 -22.22 35.69
C SER A 522 4.76 -22.31 35.28
N ALA A 523 4.45 -23.18 34.38
CA ALA A 523 4.08 -24.58 34.60
C ALA A 523 2.59 -24.77 34.92
N ASN A 524 1.97 -25.46 34.00
CA ASN A 524 1.05 -26.59 34.16
C ASN A 524 -0.47 -26.39 34.24
N GLU A 525 -1.09 -27.14 33.32
CA GLU A 525 -2.33 -27.94 33.46
C GLU A 525 -3.69 -27.21 33.46
N GLN A 526 -4.37 -27.22 32.38
CA GLN A 526 -5.44 -28.15 31.97
C GLN A 526 -5.99 -27.81 30.59
#